data_52931cf251e4e5a901a022825cc28b3e
#
_entry.id   52931cf251e4e5a901a022825cc28b3e
#
_cell.length_a   1.000
_cell.length_b   1.000
_cell.length_c   1.000
_cell.angle_alpha   90.00
_cell.angle_beta   90.00
_cell.angle_gamma   90.00
#
_symmetry.space_group_name_H-M   'P 1'
#
loop_
_entity.id
_entity.type
_entity.pdbx_description
1 polymer ?
#
loop_
_entity_poly.entity_id
_entity_poly.type
_entity_poly.pdbx_seq_one_letter_code
_entity_poly.pdbx_strand_id
1 'polypeptide(L)'
;AGPGALVGGEAAKPYFGFDGRWLKALTSTPAGKLSIIRVEGDSMAPTLNAGDDILVDPGDCAERLRDGIYVMRVDDALVVKRIALHPVGHRVTVQSDNPAYPDWPDCGLDDVHCIGRVIWAGRKIAASTAIRRLRSSTCSSRKSLST
;
A
#
# COMPACT_ATOMS: atom_id res chain seq x y z
N ALA A 1 5.42 -11.01 7.18
CA ALA A 1 5.41 -10.97 7.67
C ALA A 1 5.85 -11.10 8.50
N GLY A 2 5.87 -11.14 8.17
CA GLY A 2 6.35 -11.33 8.73
C GLY A 2 6.30 -11.34 9.69
N PRO A 3 6.14 -11.68 9.73
CA PRO A 3 6.00 -11.73 10.84
C PRO A 3 6.88 -11.45 11.52
N GLY A 4 7.19 -11.65 11.17
CA GLY A 4 7.91 -11.67 11.83
C GLY A 4 8.14 -10.76 12.44
N ALA A 5 8.09 -10.51 12.04
CA ALA A 5 8.39 -9.78 12.64
C ALA A 5 7.78 -9.56 13.58
N LEU A 6 7.19 -9.82 13.55
CA LEU A 6 6.70 -9.63 14.38
C LEU A 6 7.09 -9.70 15.34
N VAL A 7 7.46 -9.87 15.20
CA VAL A 7 7.71 -10.08 15.96
C VAL A 7 8.02 -9.66 16.84
N GLY A 8 8.42 -9.76 16.66
CA GLY A 8 8.97 -9.40 17.64
C GLY A 8 8.25 -9.01 18.53
N GLY A 9 7.43 -9.28 18.41
CA GLY A 9 6.70 -9.09 19.34
C GLY A 9 7.01 -8.17 20.28
N GLU A 10 7.63 -7.38 20.06
CA GLU A 10 7.87 -6.60 20.98
C GLU A 10 6.75 -5.96 21.46
N ALA A 11 6.53 -5.92 22.60
CA ALA A 11 5.43 -5.30 23.23
C ALA A 11 5.31 -3.86 22.89
N ALA A 12 6.34 -3.28 22.52
CA ALA A 12 6.30 -1.87 22.21
C ALA A 12 5.76 -1.54 20.85
N LYS A 13 5.36 -2.54 20.06
CA LYS A 13 4.91 -2.24 18.77
C LYS A 13 3.63 -1.51 18.78
N PRO A 14 3.48 -0.48 17.96
CA PRO A 14 2.21 0.21 17.85
C PRO A 14 1.20 -0.63 17.10
N TYR A 15 -0.04 -0.44 17.39
CA TYR A 15 -1.10 -1.07 16.69
C TYR A 15 -1.92 -0.05 15.94
N PHE A 16 -2.51 -0.48 14.82
CA PHE A 16 -3.54 0.31 14.19
C PHE A 16 -4.86 -0.09 14.80
N GLY A 17 -5.62 0.90 15.23
CA GLY A 17 -6.95 0.66 15.72
C GLY A 17 -7.97 1.18 14.73
N PHE A 18 -8.89 0.33 14.33
CA PHE A 18 -9.97 0.73 13.44
C PHE A 18 -11.29 0.47 14.12
N ASP A 19 -12.23 1.39 13.91
CA ASP A 19 -13.58 1.20 14.41
C ASP A 19 -14.21 0.00 13.69
N GLY A 20 -14.81 -0.89 14.44
CA GLY A 20 -15.41 -2.09 13.87
C GLY A 20 -16.52 -1.82 12.87
N ARG A 21 -17.31 -0.78 13.11
CA ARG A 21 -18.36 -0.42 12.16
C ARG A 21 -17.78 0.09 10.86
N TRP A 22 -16.72 0.87 10.97
CA TRP A 22 -16.04 1.40 9.80
C TRP A 22 -15.46 0.27 8.96
N LEU A 23 -14.84 -0.71 9.62
CA LEU A 23 -14.31 -1.87 8.90
C LEU A 23 -15.42 -2.65 8.20
N LYS A 24 -16.54 -2.86 8.88
CA LYS A 24 -17.64 -3.61 8.28
C LYS A 24 -18.25 -2.90 7.08
N ALA A 25 -18.21 -1.58 7.08
CA ALA A 25 -18.67 -0.81 5.93
C ALA A 25 -17.69 -0.92 4.77
N LEU A 26 -16.42 -1.13 5.06
CA LEU A 26 -15.37 -1.17 4.06
C LEU A 26 -15.28 -2.55 3.40
N THR A 27 -15.47 -3.61 4.15
CA THR A 27 -15.34 -4.97 3.65
C THR A 27 -16.19 -5.93 4.46
N SER A 28 -16.59 -7.02 3.84
CA SER A 28 -17.28 -8.11 4.53
C SER A 28 -16.30 -9.11 5.12
N THR A 29 -15.02 -9.00 4.83
CA THR A 29 -14.01 -9.91 5.37
C THR A 29 -13.87 -9.68 6.87
N PRO A 30 -13.82 -10.73 7.69
CA PRO A 30 -13.62 -10.55 9.12
C PRO A 30 -12.31 -9.84 9.42
N ALA A 31 -12.34 -8.99 10.43
CA ALA A 31 -11.18 -8.17 10.77
C ALA A 31 -9.91 -8.99 11.03
N GLY A 32 -10.07 -10.16 11.60
CA GLY A 32 -8.90 -11.01 11.88
C GLY A 32 -8.18 -11.52 10.65
N LYS A 33 -8.79 -11.39 9.48
CA LYS A 33 -8.15 -11.82 8.23
C LYS A 33 -7.53 -10.67 7.46
N LEU A 34 -7.75 -9.45 7.89
CA LEU A 34 -7.14 -8.28 7.27
C LEU A 34 -5.71 -8.12 7.76
N SER A 35 -4.88 -7.54 6.94
CA SER A 35 -3.47 -7.32 7.29
C SER A 35 -3.07 -5.89 7.01
N ILE A 36 -2.16 -5.37 7.82
CA ILE A 36 -1.53 -4.08 7.58
C ILE A 36 -0.12 -4.36 7.07
N ILE A 37 0.22 -3.78 5.95
CA ILE A 37 1.53 -3.93 5.34
C ILE A 37 2.10 -2.55 5.10
N ARG A 38 3.39 -2.38 5.35
CA ARG A 38 4.07 -1.12 5.05
C ARG A 38 4.61 -1.17 3.62
N VAL A 39 4.36 -0.12 2.88
CA VAL A 39 4.83 0.01 1.51
C VAL A 39 6.31 0.35 1.51
N GLU A 40 7.07 -0.39 0.71
CA GLU A 40 8.47 -0.09 0.48
C GLU A 40 8.67 0.21 -0.98
N GLY A 41 9.62 1.09 -1.28
CA GLY A 41 9.87 1.48 -2.65
C GLY A 41 8.85 2.49 -3.16
N ASP A 42 8.96 2.84 -4.42
CA ASP A 42 8.19 3.93 -4.99
C ASP A 42 7.45 3.57 -6.27
N SER A 43 7.27 2.29 -6.55
CA SER A 43 6.64 1.88 -7.81
C SER A 43 5.18 2.33 -7.91
N MET A 44 4.53 2.61 -6.81
CA MET A 44 3.14 3.06 -6.81
C MET A 44 2.98 4.54 -6.52
N ALA A 45 4.08 5.29 -6.49
CA ALA A 45 4.01 6.72 -6.30
C ALA A 45 3.37 7.38 -7.53
N PRO A 46 2.54 8.39 -7.35
CA PRO A 46 2.25 9.10 -6.11
C PRO A 46 1.06 8.53 -5.34
N THR A 47 0.43 7.48 -5.82
CA THR A 47 -0.76 6.93 -5.18
C THR A 47 -0.41 6.35 -3.81
N LEU A 48 0.64 5.56 -3.75
CA LEU A 48 1.17 5.02 -2.51
C LEU A 48 2.65 5.32 -2.48
N ASN A 49 3.12 5.82 -1.36
CA ASN A 49 4.54 6.18 -1.21
C ASN A 49 5.20 5.28 -0.19
N ALA A 50 6.51 5.19 -0.27
CA ALA A 50 7.28 4.43 0.71
C ALA A 50 6.96 4.93 2.12
N GLY A 51 6.71 4.02 3.02
CA GLY A 51 6.35 4.36 4.39
C GLY A 51 4.85 4.42 4.65
N ASP A 52 4.03 4.40 3.61
CA ASP A 52 2.58 4.33 3.80
C ASP A 52 2.22 2.96 4.36
N ASP A 53 1.14 2.90 5.11
CA ASP A 53 0.59 1.65 5.58
C ASP A 53 -0.68 1.35 4.80
N ILE A 54 -0.83 0.11 4.38
CA ILE A 54 -1.99 -0.30 3.60
C ILE A 54 -2.73 -1.42 4.30
N LEU A 55 -4.06 -1.37 4.21
CA LEU A 55 -4.91 -2.42 4.74
C LEU A 55 -5.24 -3.37 3.59
N VAL A 56 -4.95 -4.63 3.77
CA VAL A 56 -5.03 -5.63 2.72
C VAL A 56 -6.10 -6.65 3.05
N ASP A 57 -6.98 -6.87 2.10
CA ASP A 57 -8.12 -7.76 2.24
C ASP A 57 -7.94 -8.96 1.31
N PRO A 58 -7.72 -10.16 1.86
CA PRO A 58 -7.55 -11.34 1.02
C PRO A 58 -8.85 -11.88 0.43
N GLY A 59 -9.98 -11.34 0.84
CA GLY A 59 -11.27 -11.84 0.39
C GLY A 59 -11.55 -11.59 -1.07
N ASP A 60 -10.90 -10.61 -1.68
CA ASP A 60 -11.12 -10.26 -3.08
C ASP A 60 -9.93 -10.69 -3.94
N CYS A 61 -9.52 -11.92 -3.80
CA CYS A 61 -8.45 -12.46 -4.61
C CYS A 61 -8.97 -13.55 -5.53
N ALA A 62 -8.16 -13.95 -6.43
CA ALA A 62 -8.39 -15.10 -7.29
C ALA A 62 -9.74 -15.07 -8.01
N GLU A 63 -10.79 -15.47 -7.34
CA GLU A 63 -12.07 -15.64 -8.01
C GLU A 63 -12.83 -14.34 -8.22
N ARG A 64 -12.45 -13.30 -7.50
CA ARG A 64 -13.20 -12.05 -7.53
C ARG A 64 -12.31 -10.87 -7.87
N LEU A 65 -11.26 -11.15 -8.60
CA LEU A 65 -10.34 -10.10 -9.00
C LEU A 65 -11.05 -9.09 -9.88
N ARG A 66 -10.81 -7.83 -9.62
CA ARG A 66 -11.39 -6.73 -10.39
C ARG A 66 -10.39 -5.59 -10.41
N ASP A 67 -10.67 -4.56 -11.18
CA ASP A 67 -9.76 -3.43 -11.25
C ASP A 67 -9.48 -2.88 -9.86
N GLY A 68 -8.24 -2.59 -9.57
CA GLY A 68 -7.84 -2.05 -8.28
C GLY A 68 -6.38 -2.29 -7.99
N ILE A 69 -6.00 -1.98 -6.76
CA ILE A 69 -4.62 -2.13 -6.30
C ILE A 69 -4.54 -3.38 -5.44
N TYR A 70 -3.53 -4.19 -5.70
CA TYR A 70 -3.39 -5.48 -5.04
C TYR A 70 -1.97 -5.71 -4.57
N VAL A 71 -1.85 -6.48 -3.50
CA VAL A 71 -0.57 -7.05 -3.09
C VAL A 71 -0.46 -8.41 -3.78
N MET A 72 0.64 -8.62 -4.45
CA MET A 72 0.90 -9.83 -5.22
C MET A 72 2.25 -10.40 -4.83
N ARG A 73 2.40 -11.69 -5.03
CA ARG A 73 3.70 -12.34 -4.86
C ARG A 73 4.34 -12.52 -6.22
N VAL A 74 5.56 -12.02 -6.35
CA VAL A 74 6.38 -12.20 -7.55
C VAL A 74 7.67 -12.82 -7.07
N ASP A 75 7.93 -14.03 -7.48
CA ASP A 75 9.01 -14.85 -6.94
C ASP A 75 8.85 -14.94 -5.43
N ASP A 76 9.81 -14.54 -4.66
CA ASP A 76 9.70 -14.59 -3.20
C ASP A 76 9.37 -13.23 -2.59
N ALA A 77 9.04 -12.25 -3.40
CA ALA A 77 8.79 -10.91 -2.92
C ALA A 77 7.32 -10.54 -3.01
N LEU A 78 6.87 -9.72 -2.08
CA LEU A 78 5.55 -9.11 -2.17
C LEU A 78 5.69 -7.77 -2.87
N VAL A 79 4.83 -7.53 -3.83
CA VAL A 79 4.81 -6.26 -4.55
C VAL A 79 3.39 -5.72 -4.57
N VAL A 80 3.27 -4.41 -4.67
CA VAL A 80 1.97 -3.73 -4.77
C VAL A 80 1.86 -3.20 -6.18
N LYS A 81 0.79 -3.56 -6.86
CA LYS A 81 0.59 -3.18 -8.25
C LYS A 81 -0.89 -2.88 -8.50
N ARG A 82 -1.14 -2.18 -9.59
CA ARG A 82 -2.51 -1.95 -10.04
C ARG A 82 -2.85 -3.01 -11.07
N ILE A 83 -4.04 -3.58 -10.94
CA ILE A 83 -4.51 -4.59 -11.89
C ILE A 83 -5.68 -4.01 -12.66
N ALA A 84 -5.62 -4.16 -13.97
CA ALA A 84 -6.71 -3.82 -14.86
C ALA A 84 -7.11 -5.07 -15.62
N LEU A 85 -8.37 -5.44 -15.51
CA LEU A 85 -8.88 -6.63 -16.18
C LEU A 85 -9.16 -6.34 -17.65
N HIS A 86 -8.83 -7.29 -18.50
CA HIS A 86 -9.22 -7.19 -19.90
C HIS A 86 -10.69 -7.63 -20.04
N PRO A 87 -11.43 -7.01 -20.94
CA PRO A 87 -12.86 -7.35 -21.10
C PRO A 87 -13.09 -8.77 -21.60
N VAL A 88 -12.11 -9.36 -22.24
CA VAL A 88 -12.23 -10.70 -22.76
C VAL A 88 -11.04 -11.54 -22.39
N GLY A 89 -11.28 -12.80 -22.16
CA GLY A 89 -10.23 -13.78 -21.97
C GLY A 89 -9.55 -13.63 -20.63
N HIS A 90 -9.39 -14.32 -19.77
CA HIS A 90 -8.78 -14.26 -18.44
C HIS A 90 -7.40 -13.62 -18.44
N ARG A 91 -7.33 -12.37 -18.86
CA ARG A 91 -6.07 -11.63 -18.97
C ARG A 91 -6.14 -10.34 -18.18
N VAL A 92 -5.02 -9.88 -17.70
CA VAL A 92 -4.92 -8.65 -16.94
C VAL A 92 -3.68 -7.87 -17.36
N THR A 93 -3.73 -6.56 -17.16
CA THR A 93 -2.53 -5.73 -17.21
C THR A 93 -2.14 -5.43 -15.78
N VAL A 94 -0.88 -5.64 -15.47
CA VAL A 94 -0.32 -5.33 -14.16
C VAL A 94 0.51 -4.08 -14.31
N GLN A 95 0.17 -3.05 -13.56
CA GLN A 95 0.75 -1.72 -13.75
C GLN A 95 1.33 -1.18 -12.46
N SER A 96 2.38 -0.37 -12.63
CA SER A 96 2.86 0.48 -11.55
C SER A 96 2.31 1.87 -11.80
N ASP A 97 1.83 2.54 -10.76
CA ASP A 97 1.32 3.90 -10.91
C ASP A 97 2.45 4.88 -11.21
N ASN A 98 3.66 4.58 -10.80
CA ASN A 98 4.83 5.40 -11.12
C ASN A 98 5.26 5.10 -12.56
N PRO A 99 5.22 6.11 -13.45
CA PRO A 99 5.55 5.87 -14.84
C PRO A 99 7.00 5.49 -15.11
N ALA A 100 7.88 5.64 -14.12
CA ALA A 100 9.26 5.19 -14.27
C ALA A 100 9.40 3.68 -14.27
N TYR A 101 8.34 2.96 -13.91
CA TYR A 101 8.35 1.50 -13.87
C TYR A 101 7.55 0.93 -15.03
N PRO A 102 7.98 -0.20 -15.60
CA PRO A 102 7.26 -0.77 -16.72
C PRO A 102 5.96 -1.47 -16.29
N ASP A 103 5.02 -1.52 -17.22
CA ASP A 103 3.81 -2.29 -17.03
C ASP A 103 4.01 -3.69 -17.59
N TRP A 104 3.19 -4.62 -17.12
CA TRP A 104 3.13 -5.97 -17.66
C TRP A 104 1.77 -6.13 -18.34
N PRO A 105 1.70 -5.89 -19.66
CA PRO A 105 0.42 -5.62 -20.29
C PRO A 105 -0.46 -6.81 -20.60
N ASP A 106 0.03 -7.99 -20.60
CA ASP A 106 -0.78 -9.11 -21.03
C ASP A 106 -0.44 -10.35 -20.22
N CYS A 107 -0.88 -10.35 -18.98
CA CYS A 107 -0.62 -11.45 -18.07
C CYS A 107 -1.83 -12.38 -18.01
N GLY A 108 -1.58 -13.67 -17.93
CA GLY A 108 -2.65 -14.60 -17.65
C GLY A 108 -3.14 -14.43 -16.24
N LEU A 109 -4.44 -14.49 -16.04
CA LEU A 109 -4.98 -14.34 -14.69
C LEU A 109 -4.40 -15.39 -13.76
N ASP A 110 -4.18 -16.58 -14.24
CA ASP A 110 -3.64 -17.67 -13.43
C ASP A 110 -2.17 -17.47 -13.08
N ASP A 111 -1.50 -16.58 -13.78
CA ASP A 111 -0.09 -16.29 -13.51
C ASP A 111 0.09 -15.21 -12.46
N VAL A 112 -0.99 -14.58 -12.05
CA VAL A 112 -0.97 -13.53 -11.04
C VAL A 112 -1.26 -14.15 -9.69
N HIS A 113 -0.26 -14.10 -8.82
CA HIS A 113 -0.42 -14.67 -7.48
C HIS A 113 -0.88 -13.58 -6.52
N CYS A 114 -2.16 -13.41 -6.41
CA CYS A 114 -2.76 -12.35 -5.61
C CYS A 114 -2.78 -12.74 -4.14
N ILE A 115 -2.35 -11.82 -3.29
CA ILE A 115 -2.39 -11.99 -1.83
C ILE A 115 -3.61 -11.28 -1.25
N GLY A 116 -3.93 -10.10 -1.74
CA GLY A 116 -5.07 -9.37 -1.25
C GLY A 116 -5.22 -8.04 -1.94
N ARG A 117 -6.41 -7.46 -1.80
CA ARG A 117 -6.73 -6.16 -2.36
C ARG A 117 -6.41 -5.08 -1.34
N VAL A 118 -5.84 -3.99 -1.80
CA VAL A 118 -5.61 -2.83 -0.94
C VAL A 118 -6.92 -2.06 -0.84
N ILE A 119 -7.47 -1.97 0.37
CA ILE A 119 -8.77 -1.32 0.59
C ILE A 119 -8.66 -0.02 1.36
N TRP A 120 -7.50 0.31 1.89
CA TRP A 120 -7.28 1.55 2.63
C TRP A 120 -5.78 1.81 2.70
N ALA A 121 -5.41 3.08 2.77
CA ALA A 121 -4.02 3.47 2.93
C ALA A 121 -3.93 4.65 3.88
N GLY A 122 -2.90 4.66 4.71
CA GLY A 122 -2.64 5.75 5.62
C GLY A 122 -1.21 6.21 5.53
N ARG A 123 -0.98 7.47 5.85
CA ARG A 123 0.33 8.09 5.70
C ARG A 123 0.65 8.96 6.90
N LYS A 124 1.85 8.83 7.41
CA LYS A 124 2.31 9.70 8.47
C LYS A 124 2.77 11.01 7.87
N ILE A 125 2.36 12.09 8.51
CA ILE A 125 2.72 13.42 8.04
C ILE A 125 3.82 14.02 8.87
N ALA A 126 3.81 13.77 10.16
CA ALA A 126 4.70 14.42 11.08
C ALA A 126 5.93 13.60 11.38
N ALA A 127 6.84 14.18 12.13
CA ALA A 127 7.98 13.49 12.69
C ALA A 127 9.05 13.09 11.70
N SER A 128 9.15 13.77 10.58
CA SER A 128 10.24 13.48 9.66
C SER A 128 11.30 14.54 9.74
N THR A 129 12.51 14.18 9.39
CA THR A 129 13.62 15.12 9.30
C THR A 129 13.35 16.21 8.28
N ALA A 130 12.64 15.87 7.24
CA ALA A 130 12.29 16.83 6.20
C ALA A 130 11.46 17.98 6.75
N ILE A 131 10.52 17.68 7.62
CA ILE A 131 9.68 18.71 8.22
C ILE A 131 10.52 19.68 9.05
N ARG A 132 11.47 19.17 9.80
CA ARG A 132 12.35 20.02 10.57
C ARG A 132 13.17 20.95 9.70
N ARG A 133 13.64 20.44 8.59
CA ARG A 133 14.39 21.29 7.67
C ARG A 133 13.54 22.39 7.11
N LEU A 134 12.32 22.09 6.76
CA LEU A 134 11.42 23.10 6.25
C LEU A 134 11.16 24.19 7.26
N ARG A 135 11.01 23.84 8.51
CA ARG A 135 10.83 24.84 9.55
C ARG A 135 12.02 25.76 9.65
N SER A 136 13.21 25.19 9.65
CA SER A 136 14.42 25.97 9.73
C SER A 136 14.51 26.94 8.58
N SER A 137 14.23 26.47 7.39
CA SER A 137 14.26 27.32 6.22
C SER A 137 13.27 28.46 6.32
N THR A 138 12.08 28.16 6.79
CA THR A 138 11.06 29.19 6.95
C THR A 138 11.49 30.26 7.92
N CYS A 139 12.08 29.87 9.02
CA CYS A 139 12.59 30.83 9.99
C CYS A 139 13.66 31.72 9.40
N SER A 140 14.55 31.16 8.65
CA SER A 140 15.57 31.95 8.00
C SER A 140 14.97 32.95 7.05
N SER A 141 14.00 32.53 6.29
CA SER A 141 13.33 33.44 5.37
C SER A 141 12.68 34.59 6.08
N ARG A 142 12.04 34.32 7.20
CA ARG A 142 11.43 35.40 7.93
C ARG A 142 12.43 36.42 8.42
N LYS A 143 13.55 35.93 8.91
CA LYS A 143 14.58 36.84 9.37
C LYS A 143 15.07 37.72 8.25
N SER A 144 15.23 37.14 7.10
CA SER A 144 15.65 37.93 5.94
C SER A 144 14.65 39.01 5.61
N LEU A 145 13.39 38.67 5.68
CA LEU A 145 12.36 39.65 5.37
C LEU A 145 12.24 40.74 6.38
N SER A 146 12.58 40.50 7.64
CA SER A 146 12.46 41.53 8.64
C SER A 146 13.55 42.57 8.53
N THR A 147 14.64 42.28 7.94
CA THR A 147 15.66 43.29 7.77
C THR A 147 15.43 44.09 6.50
#